data_7c4b425fe16f52c2a8b1106998d9f0b5
#
_entry.id   7c4b425fe16f52c2a8b1106998d9f0b5
#
_cell.length_a   1.000
_cell.length_b   1.000
_cell.length_c   1.000
_cell.angle_alpha   90.00
_cell.angle_beta   90.00
_cell.angle_gamma   90.00
#
_symmetry.space_group_name_H-M   'P 1'
#
loop_
_entity.id
_entity.type
_entity.pdbx_description
1 polymer ?
#
loop_
_entity_poly.entity_id
_entity_poly.type
_entity_poly.pdbx_seq_one_letter_code
_entity_poly.pdbx_strand_id
1 'polypeptide(L)'
;MAHALDAVRFLLSDTDPAKLGISLAEVAFVGRSNSGKSTMINALCRKDLARTSSTPGRTRTINVYEAGTQRRIVDLPGYGFATGPAASREGWGAMIEGYLLSSKTLVAIYVLVDAKLGPTKLDLEMLNWLQAESLPWRVVATKCDQVKRSAALTRRREVAQAVGLMPEAMAWVSSQEGTGISELRNEVAKLIGVAGQKS
;
A
#
# COMPACT_ATOMS: atom_id res chain seq x y z
N MET A 1 -5.86 11.00 -22.75
CA MET A 1 -5.83 9.53 -22.86
C MET A 1 -6.17 8.93 -21.49
N ALA A 2 -6.93 7.83 -21.44
CA ALA A 2 -7.21 7.14 -20.20
C ALA A 2 -5.91 6.55 -19.62
N HIS A 3 -5.75 6.58 -18.30
CA HIS A 3 -4.59 5.98 -17.63
C HIS A 3 -4.83 4.47 -17.46
N ALA A 4 -3.78 3.64 -17.60
CA ALA A 4 -3.90 2.18 -17.49
C ALA A 4 -4.60 1.72 -16.20
N LEU A 5 -4.38 2.42 -15.08
CA LEU A 5 -5.05 2.10 -13.82
C LEU A 5 -6.54 2.50 -13.77
N ASP A 6 -7.08 3.18 -14.78
CA ASP A 6 -8.53 3.45 -14.85
C ASP A 6 -9.33 2.18 -15.21
N ALA A 7 -8.67 1.16 -15.81
CA ALA A 7 -9.27 -0.12 -16.16
C ALA A 7 -9.25 -1.16 -15.02
N VAL A 8 -8.64 -0.85 -13.88
CA VAL A 8 -8.52 -1.77 -12.74
C VAL A 8 -9.90 -2.25 -12.28
N ARG A 9 -9.99 -3.54 -11.97
CA ARG A 9 -11.19 -4.20 -11.45
C ARG A 9 -10.85 -5.10 -10.27
N PHE A 10 -11.81 -5.32 -9.38
CA PHE A 10 -11.70 -6.33 -8.34
C PHE A 10 -11.62 -7.71 -8.97
N LEU A 11 -10.67 -8.53 -8.55
CA LEU A 11 -10.49 -9.89 -9.05
C LEU A 11 -11.00 -10.91 -8.05
N LEU A 12 -10.43 -10.94 -6.84
CA LEU A 12 -10.79 -11.89 -5.80
C LEU A 12 -10.35 -11.40 -4.41
N SER A 13 -10.80 -12.09 -3.39
CA SER A 13 -10.40 -11.90 -2.00
C SER A 13 -10.29 -13.25 -1.32
N ASP A 14 -9.18 -13.53 -0.63
CA ASP A 14 -8.98 -14.75 0.15
C ASP A 14 -8.08 -14.48 1.37
N THR A 15 -8.08 -15.41 2.32
CA THR A 15 -7.18 -15.42 3.47
C THR A 15 -5.94 -16.30 3.21
N ASP A 16 -6.00 -17.17 2.23
CA ASP A 16 -4.95 -18.10 1.86
C ASP A 16 -4.18 -17.58 0.64
N PRO A 17 -2.91 -17.19 0.78
CA PRO A 17 -2.08 -16.73 -0.33
C PRO A 17 -1.99 -17.73 -1.51
N ALA A 18 -2.05 -19.02 -1.24
CA ALA A 18 -1.96 -20.05 -2.28
C ALA A 18 -3.15 -20.03 -3.27
N LYS A 19 -4.30 -19.48 -2.85
CA LYS A 19 -5.52 -19.36 -3.67
C LYS A 19 -5.56 -18.12 -4.54
N LEU A 20 -4.61 -17.22 -4.42
CA LEU A 20 -4.61 -15.97 -5.20
C LEU A 20 -4.29 -16.19 -6.67
N GLY A 21 -3.78 -17.37 -7.04
CA GLY A 21 -3.45 -17.73 -8.41
C GLY A 21 -2.17 -17.06 -8.92
N ILE A 22 -1.90 -17.16 -10.21
CA ILE A 22 -0.66 -16.73 -10.86
C ILE A 22 -0.77 -15.29 -11.34
N SER A 23 0.32 -14.54 -11.21
CA SER A 23 0.50 -13.20 -11.79
C SER A 23 1.82 -13.10 -12.54
N LEU A 24 1.96 -12.05 -13.38
CA LEU A 24 3.22 -11.68 -14.05
C LEU A 24 3.96 -10.57 -13.29
N ALA A 25 3.24 -9.69 -12.65
CA ALA A 25 3.78 -8.65 -11.77
C ALA A 25 2.72 -8.18 -10.77
N GLU A 26 3.15 -7.92 -9.54
CA GLU A 26 2.29 -7.44 -8.47
C GLU A 26 2.95 -6.30 -7.72
N VAL A 27 2.12 -5.35 -7.28
CA VAL A 27 2.47 -4.42 -6.21
C VAL A 27 1.56 -4.68 -5.03
N ALA A 28 2.12 -4.70 -3.82
CA ALA A 28 1.35 -4.86 -2.60
C ALA A 28 1.29 -3.56 -1.81
N PHE A 29 0.16 -3.30 -1.18
CA PHE A 29 -0.04 -2.18 -0.27
C PHE A 29 -0.21 -2.72 1.14
N VAL A 30 0.66 -2.29 2.04
CA VAL A 30 0.61 -2.59 3.47
C VAL A 30 0.54 -1.30 4.27
N GLY A 31 0.01 -1.36 5.47
CA GLY A 31 -0.03 -0.21 6.34
C GLY A 31 -0.89 -0.50 7.56
N ARG A 32 -0.71 0.32 8.57
CA ARG A 32 -1.53 0.24 9.78
C ARG A 32 -3.01 0.48 9.47
N SER A 33 -3.89 -0.08 10.26
CA SER A 33 -5.32 0.25 10.19
C SER A 33 -5.49 1.77 10.25
N ASN A 34 -6.32 2.31 9.35
CA ASN A 34 -6.57 3.74 9.18
C ASN A 34 -5.37 4.55 8.62
N SER A 35 -4.36 3.93 8.04
CA SER A 35 -3.30 4.63 7.30
C SER A 35 -3.77 5.26 5.98
N GLY A 36 -5.02 5.02 5.57
CA GLY A 36 -5.59 5.51 4.31
C GLY A 36 -5.39 4.57 3.12
N LYS A 37 -5.05 3.29 3.36
CA LYS A 37 -4.71 2.32 2.32
C LYS A 37 -5.84 2.13 1.28
N SER A 38 -7.05 1.80 1.70
CA SER A 38 -8.20 1.62 0.77
C SER A 38 -8.54 2.92 0.03
N THR A 39 -8.47 4.06 0.71
CA THR A 39 -8.67 5.38 0.07
C THR A 39 -7.59 5.66 -0.98
N MET A 40 -6.34 5.28 -0.69
CA MET A 40 -5.22 5.38 -1.62
C MET A 40 -5.45 4.51 -2.86
N ILE A 41 -5.82 3.25 -2.69
CA ILE A 41 -6.08 2.34 -3.81
C ILE A 41 -7.22 2.89 -4.69
N ASN A 42 -8.30 3.38 -4.08
CA ASN A 42 -9.39 4.03 -4.81
C ASN A 42 -8.93 5.27 -5.60
N ALA A 43 -8.10 6.11 -4.99
CA ALA A 43 -7.52 7.28 -5.67
C ALA A 43 -6.59 6.87 -6.84
N LEU A 44 -5.77 5.83 -6.66
CA LEU A 44 -4.93 5.28 -7.71
C LEU A 44 -5.74 4.74 -8.89
N CYS A 45 -6.88 4.11 -8.63
CA CYS A 45 -7.74 3.52 -9.65
C CYS A 45 -8.82 4.48 -10.17
N ARG A 46 -9.00 5.63 -9.52
CA ARG A 46 -10.13 6.58 -9.77
C ARG A 46 -11.50 5.91 -9.73
N LYS A 47 -11.65 4.94 -8.82
CA LYS A 47 -12.85 4.11 -8.65
C LYS A 47 -12.99 3.69 -7.20
N ASP A 48 -14.21 3.47 -6.75
CA ASP A 48 -14.52 2.90 -5.44
C ASP A 48 -14.43 1.36 -5.49
N LEU A 49 -13.21 0.84 -5.60
CA LEU A 49 -12.93 -0.61 -5.65
C LEU A 49 -12.71 -1.19 -4.26
N ALA A 50 -11.87 -0.52 -3.47
CA ALA A 50 -11.56 -0.93 -2.11
C ALA A 50 -12.59 -0.36 -1.13
N ARG A 51 -13.15 -1.22 -0.29
CA ARG A 51 -14.11 -0.79 0.74
C ARG A 51 -13.39 0.08 1.78
N THR A 52 -13.73 1.35 1.81
CA THR A 52 -13.27 2.28 2.84
C THR A 52 -14.11 2.08 4.10
N SER A 53 -13.48 2.06 5.25
CA SER A 53 -14.16 1.97 6.55
C SER A 53 -13.39 2.77 7.59
N SER A 54 -14.12 3.55 8.37
CA SER A 54 -13.60 4.18 9.59
C SER A 54 -13.42 3.18 10.74
N THR A 55 -14.07 2.01 10.66
CA THR A 55 -13.96 0.95 11.68
C THR A 55 -12.68 0.15 11.45
N PRO A 56 -11.74 0.19 12.41
CA PRO A 56 -10.47 -0.52 12.29
C PRO A 56 -10.65 -2.05 12.25
N GLY A 57 -9.74 -2.76 11.54
CA GLY A 57 -9.72 -4.24 11.50
C GLY A 57 -10.77 -4.87 10.59
N ARG A 58 -11.37 -4.13 9.66
CA ARG A 58 -12.42 -4.65 8.77
C ARG A 58 -11.86 -5.44 7.58
N THR A 59 -10.68 -5.10 7.08
CA THR A 59 -10.01 -5.89 6.04
C THR A 59 -9.26 -7.03 6.69
N ARG A 60 -9.82 -8.22 6.62
CA ARG A 60 -9.27 -9.46 7.19
C ARG A 60 -8.77 -10.42 6.12
N THR A 61 -8.82 -10.00 4.86
CA THR A 61 -8.49 -10.79 3.68
C THR A 61 -7.49 -10.04 2.83
N ILE A 62 -6.77 -10.77 2.01
CA ILE A 62 -5.98 -10.22 0.92
C ILE A 62 -6.94 -9.92 -0.22
N ASN A 63 -7.02 -8.67 -0.66
CA ASN A 63 -7.84 -8.29 -1.80
C ASN A 63 -6.96 -8.06 -3.02
N VAL A 64 -7.32 -8.68 -4.12
CA VAL A 64 -6.57 -8.60 -5.38
C VAL A 64 -7.38 -7.84 -6.42
N TYR A 65 -6.74 -6.85 -7.04
CA TYR A 65 -7.28 -6.05 -8.13
C TYR A 65 -6.43 -6.28 -9.38
N GLU A 66 -7.09 -6.57 -10.50
CA GLU A 66 -6.43 -6.76 -11.78
C GLU A 66 -6.32 -5.42 -12.54
N ALA A 67 -5.10 -5.05 -12.91
CA ALA A 67 -4.75 -3.81 -13.62
C ALA A 67 -4.38 -4.04 -15.09
N GLY A 68 -4.56 -5.25 -15.58
CA GLY A 68 -4.19 -5.75 -16.91
C GLY A 68 -3.98 -7.25 -16.83
N THR A 69 -3.81 -7.93 -17.94
CA THR A 69 -3.67 -9.40 -17.95
C THR A 69 -2.58 -9.87 -16.99
N GLN A 70 -2.97 -10.51 -15.90
CA GLN A 70 -2.09 -11.02 -14.85
C GLN A 70 -1.19 -9.93 -14.18
N ARG A 71 -1.62 -8.64 -14.20
CA ARG A 71 -0.98 -7.53 -13.52
C ARG A 71 -1.85 -7.12 -12.33
N ARG A 72 -1.28 -7.02 -11.15
CA ARG A 72 -2.09 -6.93 -9.93
C ARG A 72 -1.69 -5.81 -9.00
N ILE A 73 -2.69 -5.25 -8.35
CA ILE A 73 -2.58 -4.45 -7.14
C ILE A 73 -3.15 -5.30 -6.02
N VAL A 74 -2.40 -5.47 -4.93
CA VAL A 74 -2.78 -6.32 -3.81
C VAL A 74 -2.92 -5.47 -2.54
N ASP A 75 -4.09 -5.51 -1.95
CA ASP A 75 -4.44 -4.83 -0.70
C ASP A 75 -4.35 -5.82 0.45
N LEU A 76 -3.31 -5.70 1.26
CA LEU A 76 -3.11 -6.56 2.41
C LEU A 76 -3.89 -6.06 3.64
N PRO A 77 -4.24 -6.93 4.59
CA PRO A 77 -4.85 -6.52 5.85
C PRO A 77 -4.04 -5.44 6.56
N GLY A 78 -4.72 -4.52 7.22
CA GLY A 78 -4.04 -3.50 8.03
C GLY A 78 -3.49 -4.11 9.32
N TYR A 79 -2.21 -3.87 9.62
CA TYR A 79 -1.61 -4.28 10.89
C TYR A 79 -1.93 -3.31 12.03
N GLY A 80 -1.60 -3.70 13.28
CA GLY A 80 -1.71 -2.85 14.46
C GLY A 80 -3.11 -2.63 15.01
N PHE A 81 -4.12 -3.30 14.48
CA PHE A 81 -5.44 -3.33 15.06
C PHE A 81 -5.75 -4.72 15.62
N ALA A 82 -5.65 -4.82 16.93
CA ALA A 82 -6.04 -6.03 17.64
C ALA A 82 -6.85 -5.67 18.88
N THR A 83 -8.14 -5.57 18.70
CA THR A 83 -9.11 -5.94 19.74
C THR A 83 -9.48 -7.40 19.49
N GLY A 84 -8.78 -8.32 20.12
CA GLY A 84 -9.01 -9.75 19.98
C GLY A 84 -7.94 -10.56 20.70
N PRO A 85 -8.13 -11.86 20.88
CA PRO A 85 -7.13 -12.75 21.46
C PRO A 85 -5.80 -12.65 20.71
N ALA A 86 -4.67 -12.88 21.40
CA ALA A 86 -3.33 -12.86 20.84
C ALA A 86 -3.19 -13.68 19.53
N ALA A 87 -3.86 -14.84 19.48
CA ALA A 87 -3.92 -15.71 18.30
C ALA A 87 -4.45 -15.04 17.02
N SER A 88 -5.33 -14.04 17.12
CA SER A 88 -5.81 -13.30 15.94
C SER A 88 -4.77 -12.32 15.41
N ARG A 89 -3.87 -11.82 16.26
CA ARG A 89 -2.78 -10.93 15.90
C ARG A 89 -1.68 -11.68 15.16
N GLU A 90 -1.32 -12.85 15.69
CA GLU A 90 -0.34 -13.76 15.10
C GLU A 90 -0.81 -14.27 13.73
N GLY A 91 -2.10 -14.57 13.58
CA GLY A 91 -2.67 -15.04 12.32
C GLY A 91 -2.62 -13.99 11.18
N TRP A 92 -2.73 -12.69 11.48
CA TRP A 92 -2.62 -11.65 10.44
C TRP A 92 -1.16 -11.36 10.06
N GLY A 93 -0.26 -11.39 11.02
CA GLY A 93 1.17 -11.36 10.76
C GLY A 93 1.56 -12.50 9.82
N ALA A 94 1.21 -13.73 10.18
CA ALA A 94 1.48 -14.91 9.38
C ALA A 94 0.87 -14.87 7.95
N MET A 95 -0.33 -14.30 7.77
CA MET A 95 -0.95 -14.13 6.45
C MET A 95 -0.16 -13.13 5.58
N ILE A 96 0.20 -11.96 6.14
CA ILE A 96 0.95 -10.93 5.43
C ILE A 96 2.34 -11.46 5.07
N GLU A 97 3.05 -12.03 6.02
CA GLU A 97 4.38 -12.64 5.84
C GLU A 97 4.32 -13.78 4.82
N GLY A 98 3.34 -14.69 4.97
CA GLY A 98 3.13 -15.81 4.05
C GLY A 98 2.93 -15.35 2.62
N TYR A 99 2.13 -14.30 2.38
CA TYR A 99 1.94 -13.73 1.06
C TYR A 99 3.24 -13.08 0.54
N LEU A 100 3.85 -12.20 1.32
CA LEU A 100 5.01 -11.42 0.89
C LEU A 100 6.22 -12.30 0.58
N LEU A 101 6.42 -13.38 1.33
CA LEU A 101 7.51 -14.34 1.12
C LEU A 101 7.22 -15.35 -0.01
N SER A 102 5.97 -15.68 -0.26
CA SER A 102 5.61 -16.67 -1.29
C SER A 102 5.47 -16.07 -2.69
N SER A 103 5.16 -14.80 -2.83
CA SER A 103 4.97 -14.15 -4.13
C SER A 103 6.31 -13.92 -4.84
N LYS A 104 6.49 -14.62 -5.97
CA LYS A 104 7.68 -14.52 -6.84
C LYS A 104 7.61 -13.37 -7.86
N THR A 105 6.46 -12.72 -7.96
CA THR A 105 6.16 -11.68 -8.96
C THR A 105 5.94 -10.30 -8.33
N LEU A 106 6.23 -10.19 -7.04
CA LEU A 106 6.12 -8.96 -6.28
C LEU A 106 7.25 -8.00 -6.64
N VAL A 107 6.91 -6.89 -7.29
CA VAL A 107 7.88 -5.90 -7.78
C VAL A 107 8.02 -4.70 -6.86
N ALA A 108 7.05 -4.43 -6.01
CA ALA A 108 7.14 -3.42 -4.95
C ALA A 108 6.12 -3.67 -3.84
N ILE A 109 6.50 -3.30 -2.61
CA ILE A 109 5.65 -3.27 -1.42
C ILE A 109 5.57 -1.82 -0.96
N TYR A 110 4.41 -1.22 -1.07
CA TYR A 110 4.16 0.14 -0.59
C TYR A 110 3.72 0.12 0.87
N VAL A 111 4.60 0.61 1.74
CA VAL A 111 4.32 0.77 3.19
C VAL A 111 3.73 2.15 3.41
N LEU A 112 2.47 2.20 3.86
CA LEU A 112 1.77 3.46 4.10
C LEU A 112 1.98 3.94 5.52
N VAL A 113 2.52 5.15 5.66
CA VAL A 113 2.65 5.85 6.94
C VAL A 113 1.81 7.13 6.90
N ASP A 114 1.27 7.54 8.03
CA ASP A 114 0.50 8.79 8.14
C ASP A 114 1.45 9.99 8.21
N ALA A 115 1.38 10.91 7.25
CA ALA A 115 2.28 12.06 7.18
C ALA A 115 2.18 12.98 8.42
N LYS A 116 0.97 13.14 8.97
CA LYS A 116 0.73 13.99 10.14
C LYS A 116 1.25 13.34 11.43
N LEU A 117 0.95 12.06 11.64
CA LEU A 117 1.36 11.32 12.85
C LEU A 117 2.84 10.92 12.80
N GLY A 118 3.35 10.64 11.60
CA GLY A 118 4.65 10.00 11.39
C GLY A 118 4.59 8.48 11.52
N PRO A 119 5.70 7.79 11.24
CA PRO A 119 5.77 6.35 11.40
C PRO A 119 5.65 5.95 12.86
N THR A 120 4.83 4.95 13.13
CA THR A 120 4.70 4.33 14.44
C THR A 120 5.73 3.23 14.62
N LYS A 121 5.86 2.72 15.85
CA LYS A 121 6.73 1.57 16.14
C LYS A 121 6.43 0.38 15.23
N LEU A 122 5.15 0.09 14.98
CA LEU A 122 4.73 -1.02 14.08
C LEU A 122 5.10 -0.76 12.62
N ASP A 123 5.05 0.49 12.16
CA ASP A 123 5.49 0.83 10.80
C ASP A 123 7.00 0.60 10.65
N LEU A 124 7.79 0.97 11.66
CA LEU A 124 9.24 0.75 11.68
C LEU A 124 9.59 -0.74 11.80
N GLU A 125 8.86 -1.52 12.60
CA GLU A 125 9.02 -2.97 12.69
C GLU A 125 8.75 -3.63 11.33
N MET A 126 7.69 -3.23 10.61
CA MET A 126 7.39 -3.71 9.27
C MET A 126 8.51 -3.38 8.29
N LEU A 127 9.00 -2.14 8.27
CA LEU A 127 10.09 -1.71 7.39
C LEU A 127 11.38 -2.48 7.66
N ASN A 128 11.75 -2.66 8.93
CA ASN A 128 12.92 -3.42 9.34
C ASN A 128 12.82 -4.90 8.91
N TRP A 129 11.64 -5.50 9.07
CA TRP A 129 11.40 -6.86 8.62
C TRP A 129 11.50 -6.99 7.10
N LEU A 130 10.86 -6.10 6.32
CA LEU A 130 10.95 -6.09 4.87
C LEU A 130 12.40 -5.94 4.37
N GLN A 131 13.20 -5.13 5.06
CA GLN A 131 14.61 -4.95 4.76
C GLN A 131 15.43 -6.21 5.09
N ALA A 132 15.17 -6.85 6.23
CA ALA A 132 15.83 -8.09 6.62
C ALA A 132 15.56 -9.23 5.63
N GLU A 133 14.34 -9.33 5.12
CA GLU A 133 13.93 -10.32 4.10
C GLU A 133 14.35 -9.91 2.66
N SER A 134 15.06 -8.79 2.49
CA SER A 134 15.48 -8.27 1.16
C SER A 134 14.33 -8.07 0.18
N LEU A 135 13.13 -7.74 0.69
CA LEU A 135 11.94 -7.50 -0.12
C LEU A 135 11.94 -6.07 -0.71
N PRO A 136 11.34 -5.85 -1.90
CA PRO A 136 11.37 -4.56 -2.60
C PRO A 136 10.35 -3.57 -2.00
N TRP A 137 10.68 -2.88 -0.92
CA TRP A 137 9.77 -1.95 -0.26
C TRP A 137 9.96 -0.48 -0.69
N ARG A 138 8.89 0.30 -0.56
CA ARG A 138 8.80 1.75 -0.77
C ARG A 138 7.89 2.36 0.29
N VAL A 139 8.13 3.62 0.66
CA VAL A 139 7.29 4.33 1.64
C VAL A 139 6.38 5.32 0.94
N VAL A 140 5.12 5.34 1.36
CA VAL A 140 4.12 6.33 0.96
C VAL A 140 3.60 7.04 2.20
N ALA A 141 3.96 8.33 2.36
CA ALA A 141 3.41 9.17 3.41
C ALA A 141 2.06 9.73 2.96
N THR A 142 0.99 9.23 3.58
CA THR A 142 -0.41 9.54 3.26
C THR A 142 -0.94 10.73 4.06
N LYS A 143 -2.09 11.29 3.65
CA LYS A 143 -2.78 12.38 4.35
C LYS A 143 -1.93 13.63 4.52
N CYS A 144 -1.10 13.96 3.53
CA CYS A 144 -0.25 15.13 3.59
C CYS A 144 -1.04 16.45 3.64
N ASP A 145 -2.30 16.44 3.23
CA ASP A 145 -3.27 17.53 3.39
C ASP A 145 -3.52 17.92 4.85
N GLN A 146 -3.32 16.99 5.79
CA GLN A 146 -3.48 17.24 7.22
C GLN A 146 -2.24 17.88 7.87
N VAL A 147 -1.17 18.06 7.11
CA VAL A 147 0.05 18.77 7.55
C VAL A 147 -0.08 20.23 7.14
N LYS A 148 0.14 21.16 8.08
CA LYS A 148 0.13 22.60 7.78
C LYS A 148 1.12 22.92 6.66
N ARG A 149 0.74 23.72 5.67
CA ARG A 149 1.60 24.07 4.52
C ARG A 149 2.96 24.64 4.94
N SER A 150 2.98 25.50 5.98
CA SER A 150 4.22 26.07 6.53
C SER A 150 5.17 25.04 7.13
N ALA A 151 4.68 23.89 7.58
CA ALA A 151 5.46 22.81 8.18
C ALA A 151 5.71 21.64 7.23
N ALA A 152 5.14 21.65 6.01
CA ALA A 152 5.13 20.48 5.12
C ALA A 152 6.53 19.98 4.76
N LEU A 153 7.47 20.88 4.42
CA LEU A 153 8.85 20.51 4.07
C LEU A 153 9.60 19.92 5.28
N THR A 154 9.48 20.54 6.43
CA THR A 154 10.09 20.06 7.67
C THR A 154 9.53 18.68 8.03
N ARG A 155 8.19 18.56 8.01
CA ARG A 155 7.53 17.29 8.33
C ARG A 155 7.91 16.17 7.38
N ARG A 156 8.01 16.44 6.08
CA ARG A 156 8.47 15.47 5.10
C ARG A 156 9.88 14.97 5.41
N ARG A 157 10.79 15.87 5.81
CA ARG A 157 12.16 15.51 6.22
C ARG A 157 12.17 14.65 7.48
N GLU A 158 11.37 15.02 8.50
CA GLU A 158 11.25 14.26 9.74
C GLU A 158 10.75 12.84 9.49
N VAL A 159 9.68 12.69 8.69
CA VAL A 159 9.12 11.37 8.34
C VAL A 159 10.14 10.56 7.55
N ALA A 160 10.80 11.14 6.56
CA ALA A 160 11.83 10.46 5.79
C ALA A 160 13.01 9.99 6.65
N GLN A 161 13.51 10.87 7.51
CA GLN A 161 14.58 10.53 8.46
C GLN A 161 14.18 9.39 9.38
N ALA A 162 12.95 9.41 9.91
CA ALA A 162 12.45 8.38 10.83
C ALA A 162 12.35 6.99 10.17
N VAL A 163 12.16 6.91 8.84
CA VAL A 163 12.13 5.65 8.08
C VAL A 163 13.47 5.35 7.37
N GLY A 164 14.52 6.13 7.64
CA GLY A 164 15.84 5.91 7.07
C GLY A 164 15.96 6.26 5.58
N LEU A 165 15.15 7.18 5.07
CA LEU A 165 15.14 7.58 3.66
C LEU A 165 15.48 9.06 3.47
N MET A 166 15.88 9.41 2.25
CA MET A 166 15.85 10.80 1.78
C MET A 166 14.40 11.21 1.46
N PRO A 167 14.02 12.49 1.65
CA PRO A 167 12.66 12.96 1.38
C PRO A 167 12.15 12.68 -0.04
N GLU A 168 13.05 12.67 -1.02
CA GLU A 168 12.76 12.43 -2.43
C GLU A 168 12.48 10.95 -2.74
N ALA A 169 12.99 10.04 -1.91
CA ALA A 169 12.80 8.60 -2.06
C ALA A 169 11.44 8.12 -1.53
N MET A 170 10.65 9.01 -0.95
CA MET A 170 9.34 8.73 -0.36
C MET A 170 8.24 9.48 -1.12
N ALA A 171 7.17 8.78 -1.49
CA ALA A 171 5.97 9.42 -2.01
C ALA A 171 5.26 10.22 -0.89
N TRP A 172 4.84 11.45 -1.21
CA TRP A 172 4.16 12.36 -0.30
C TRP A 172 2.80 12.70 -0.90
N VAL A 173 1.73 12.11 -0.34
CA VAL A 173 0.46 12.05 -1.05
C VAL A 173 -0.76 12.43 -0.20
N SER A 174 -1.75 13.01 -0.87
CA SER A 174 -3.12 13.17 -0.38
C SER A 174 -4.09 12.55 -1.37
N SER A 175 -4.79 11.52 -0.94
CA SER A 175 -5.89 10.94 -1.74
C SER A 175 -7.09 11.89 -1.84
N GLN A 176 -7.25 12.81 -0.87
CA GLN A 176 -8.35 13.76 -0.82
C GLN A 176 -8.12 14.95 -1.76
N GLU A 177 -6.91 15.50 -1.78
CA GLU A 177 -6.55 16.66 -2.61
C GLU A 177 -5.92 16.25 -3.96
N GLY A 178 -5.58 14.97 -4.14
CA GLY A 178 -4.91 14.47 -5.34
C GLY A 178 -3.40 14.72 -5.38
N THR A 179 -2.83 15.35 -4.35
CA THR A 179 -1.38 15.63 -4.27
C THR A 179 -0.57 14.35 -4.39
N GLY A 180 0.41 14.28 -5.32
CA GLY A 180 1.31 13.14 -5.51
C GLY A 180 0.65 11.86 -6.06
N ILE A 181 -0.67 11.86 -6.29
CA ILE A 181 -1.39 10.67 -6.78
C ILE A 181 -1.03 10.37 -8.23
N SER A 182 -0.86 11.39 -9.08
CA SER A 182 -0.51 11.20 -10.49
C SER A 182 0.86 10.52 -10.65
N GLU A 183 1.85 10.97 -9.88
CA GLU A 183 3.21 10.43 -9.88
C GLU A 183 3.21 8.98 -9.38
N LEU A 184 2.50 8.69 -8.29
CA LEU A 184 2.38 7.35 -7.74
C LEU A 184 1.64 6.41 -8.70
N ARG A 185 0.60 6.88 -9.39
CA ARG A 185 -0.10 6.13 -10.44
C ARG A 185 0.84 5.72 -11.57
N ASN A 186 1.65 6.67 -12.06
CA ASN A 186 2.62 6.42 -13.12
C ASN A 186 3.68 5.41 -12.67
N GLU A 187 4.18 5.53 -11.44
CA GLU A 187 5.15 4.60 -10.87
C GLU A 187 4.57 3.18 -10.77
N VAL A 188 3.39 3.03 -10.18
CA VAL A 188 2.70 1.72 -10.07
C VAL A 188 2.49 1.11 -11.44
N ALA A 189 1.93 1.87 -12.41
CA ALA A 189 1.67 1.38 -13.76
C ALA A 189 2.95 0.93 -14.48
N LYS A 190 4.06 1.66 -14.29
CA LYS A 190 5.38 1.31 -14.83
C LYS A 190 5.90 0.01 -14.21
N LEU A 191 5.84 -0.12 -12.88
CA LEU A 191 6.37 -1.28 -12.16
C LEU A 191 5.65 -2.57 -12.53
N ILE A 192 4.33 -2.55 -12.64
CA ILE A 192 3.57 -3.74 -13.07
C ILE A 192 3.52 -3.91 -14.60
N GLY A 193 4.15 -3.01 -15.38
CA GLY A 193 4.26 -3.15 -16.84
C GLY A 193 2.96 -2.90 -17.61
N VAL A 194 2.07 -2.03 -17.12
CA VAL A 194 0.85 -1.61 -17.83
C VAL A 194 0.97 -0.19 -18.41
N ALA A 195 2.06 0.53 -18.11
CA ALA A 195 2.32 1.85 -18.69
C ALA A 195 2.52 1.73 -20.21
N GLY A 196 1.75 2.51 -20.97
CA GLY A 196 1.85 2.54 -22.44
C GLY A 196 1.07 1.44 -23.18
N GLN A 197 0.38 0.56 -22.48
CA GLN A 197 -0.59 -0.32 -23.14
C GLN A 197 -1.79 0.52 -23.58
N LYS A 198 -1.97 0.64 -24.91
CA LYS A 198 -3.20 1.21 -25.49
C LYS A 198 -4.33 0.21 -25.23
N SER A 199 -5.35 0.63 -24.52
CA SER A 199 -6.63 -0.09 -24.43
C SER A 199 -7.35 -0.06 -25.77
#